data_ec5d5df0f6e92bc51bea8bcb2d9b5064
#
_entry.id   ec5d5df0f6e92bc51bea8bcb2d9b5064
#
_cell.length_a   1.000
_cell.length_b   1.000
_cell.length_c   1.000
_cell.angle_alpha   90.00
_cell.angle_beta   90.00
_cell.angle_gamma   90.00
#
_symmetry.space_group_name_H-M   'P 1'
#
loop_
_entity.id
_entity.type
_entity.pdbx_description
1 polymer ?
#
loop_
_entity_poly.entity_id
_entity_poly.type
_entity_poly.pdbx_seq_one_letter_code
_entity_poly.pdbx_strand_id
1 'polypeptide(L)'
;MSIDVATLVRELAADKEGGEVEGMLVVGLDGEGQMCGVAVNPRHGALSFVKVWELSALAQELEASSLVVALFPVGGADVPSDHEVSAFTDLCARAHRAQVVLSDCLVVRGRRTWSMRELSATNLGL
;
A
#
# COMPACT_ATOMS: atom_id res chain seq x y z
N MET A 1 1.53 3.37 21.49
CA MET A 1 2.14 4.33 20.55
C MET A 1 2.07 3.76 19.13
N SER A 2 1.35 4.44 18.27
CA SER A 2 1.22 3.97 16.90
C SER A 2 2.46 4.34 16.09
N ILE A 3 3.04 3.37 15.42
CA ILE A 3 4.14 3.62 14.51
C ILE A 3 3.53 4.15 13.21
N ASP A 4 4.08 5.24 12.71
CA ASP A 4 3.68 5.77 11.42
C ASP A 4 4.06 4.74 10.33
N VAL A 5 3.06 4.26 9.61
CA VAL A 5 3.25 3.25 8.58
C VAL A 5 4.23 3.74 7.50
N ALA A 6 4.15 5.02 7.13
CA ALA A 6 5.06 5.57 6.13
C ALA A 6 6.52 5.52 6.61
N THR A 7 6.76 5.80 7.89
CA THR A 7 8.10 5.71 8.48
C THR A 7 8.58 4.27 8.48
N LEU A 8 7.72 3.34 8.88
CA LEU A 8 8.06 1.92 8.89
C LEU A 8 8.43 1.44 7.49
N VAL A 9 7.64 1.80 6.49
CA VAL A 9 7.88 1.41 5.11
C VAL A 9 9.23 1.93 4.62
N ARG A 10 9.57 3.17 4.95
CA ARG A 10 10.86 3.75 4.58
C ARG A 10 12.02 3.04 5.25
N GLU A 11 11.88 2.69 6.52
CA GLU A 11 12.90 1.95 7.25
C GLU A 11 13.12 0.56 6.67
N LEU A 12 12.05 -0.14 6.34
CA LEU A 12 12.14 -1.45 5.71
C LEU A 12 12.79 -1.38 4.33
N ALA A 13 12.49 -0.35 3.56
CA ALA A 13 13.11 -0.13 2.26
C ALA A 13 14.60 0.17 2.39
N ALA A 14 14.99 0.96 3.39
CA ALA A 14 16.38 1.34 3.62
C ALA A 14 17.24 0.16 4.09
N ASP A 15 16.64 -0.82 4.77
CA ASP A 15 17.35 -1.99 5.26
C ASP A 15 17.80 -2.94 4.14
N LYS A 16 17.27 -2.78 2.95
CA LYS A 16 17.68 -3.61 1.83
C LYS A 16 18.90 -3.01 1.15
N GLU A 17 19.98 -3.76 1.18
CA GLU A 17 21.25 -3.33 0.59
C GLU A 17 21.10 -3.02 -0.89
N GLY A 18 21.68 -1.90 -1.32
CA GLY A 18 21.67 -1.51 -2.72
C GLY A 18 20.55 -0.58 -3.11
N GLY A 19 19.67 -0.26 -2.22
CA GLY A 19 18.77 0.88 -2.36
C GLY A 19 17.58 0.75 -3.28
N GLU A 20 17.51 -0.22 -4.15
CA GLU A 20 16.32 -0.38 -4.96
C GLU A 20 15.51 -1.58 -4.48
N VAL A 21 14.40 -1.29 -3.81
CA VAL A 21 13.42 -2.30 -3.46
C VAL A 21 12.36 -2.26 -4.54
N GLU A 22 12.12 -3.40 -5.15
CA GLU A 22 11.06 -3.56 -6.12
C GLU A 22 10.02 -4.48 -5.52
N GLY A 23 8.75 -4.18 -5.73
CA GLY A 23 7.68 -5.05 -5.28
C GLY A 23 6.64 -4.37 -4.42
N MET A 24 6.02 -5.15 -3.57
CA MET A 24 4.91 -4.73 -2.74
C MET A 24 5.11 -5.20 -1.30
N LEU A 25 4.80 -4.32 -0.37
CA LEU A 25 4.74 -4.63 1.05
C LEU A 25 3.30 -4.44 1.52
N VAL A 26 2.77 -5.40 2.24
CA VAL A 26 1.42 -5.28 2.80
C VAL A 26 1.52 -5.27 4.32
N VAL A 27 1.00 -4.21 4.93
CA VAL A 27 0.99 -4.05 6.38
C VAL A 27 -0.42 -4.28 6.88
N GLY A 28 -0.58 -5.22 7.79
CA GLY A 28 -1.85 -5.48 8.44
C GLY A 28 -2.02 -4.63 9.69
N LEU A 29 -3.21 -4.05 9.84
CA LEU A 29 -3.57 -3.26 11.01
C LEU A 29 -4.72 -3.93 11.75
N ASP A 30 -4.68 -3.89 13.08
CA ASP A 30 -5.75 -4.43 13.90
C ASP A 30 -6.91 -3.43 14.04
N GLY A 31 -7.93 -3.79 14.84
CA GLY A 31 -9.10 -2.93 15.03
C GLY A 31 -8.79 -1.60 15.71
N GLU A 32 -7.63 -1.45 16.31
CA GLU A 32 -7.18 -0.20 16.93
C GLU A 32 -6.24 0.59 16.01
N GLY A 33 -6.00 0.11 14.80
CA GLY A 33 -5.12 0.76 13.86
C GLY A 33 -3.64 0.49 14.08
N GLN A 34 -3.32 -0.48 14.91
CA GLN A 34 -1.92 -0.84 15.19
C GLN A 34 -1.47 -1.97 14.27
N MET A 35 -0.21 -1.94 13.92
CA MET A 35 0.38 -2.95 13.05
C MET A 35 0.36 -4.33 13.71
N CYS A 36 -0.20 -5.31 13.05
CA CYS A 36 -0.26 -6.67 13.53
C CYS A 36 0.50 -7.67 12.65
N GLY A 37 1.02 -7.23 11.52
CA GLY A 37 1.82 -8.09 10.66
C GLY A 37 2.22 -7.42 9.37
N VAL A 38 3.18 -8.01 8.69
CA VAL A 38 3.72 -7.51 7.43
C VAL A 38 3.97 -8.68 6.49
N ALA A 39 3.59 -8.52 5.24
CA ALA A 39 3.87 -9.49 4.18
C ALA A 39 4.59 -8.81 3.03
N VAL A 40 5.52 -9.49 2.40
CA VAL A 40 6.29 -8.97 1.28
C VAL A 40 5.98 -9.78 0.03
N ASN A 41 5.68 -9.09 -1.06
CA ASN A 41 5.51 -9.73 -2.36
C ASN A 41 6.38 -9.02 -3.39
N PRO A 42 7.52 -9.61 -3.79
CA PRO A 42 8.46 -8.94 -4.70
C PRO A 42 7.98 -8.88 -6.15
N ARG A 43 6.86 -9.52 -6.48
CA ARG A 43 6.39 -9.58 -7.87
C ARG A 43 5.49 -8.45 -8.30
N HIS A 44 4.92 -7.72 -7.33
CA HIS A 44 3.90 -6.72 -7.65
C HIS A 44 4.40 -5.33 -7.32
N GLY A 45 4.90 -4.63 -8.33
CA GLY A 45 5.30 -3.23 -8.18
C GLY A 45 4.24 -2.23 -8.60
N ALA A 46 3.07 -2.67 -9.01
CA ALA A 46 2.00 -1.79 -9.46
C ALA A 46 0.63 -2.30 -9.01
N LEU A 47 -0.30 -1.35 -8.76
CA LEU A 47 -1.64 -1.70 -8.29
C LEU A 47 -2.42 -2.56 -9.28
N SER A 48 -2.15 -2.42 -10.57
CA SER A 48 -2.83 -3.20 -11.60
C SER A 48 -2.59 -4.71 -11.46
N PHE A 49 -1.54 -5.09 -10.78
CA PHE A 49 -1.22 -6.50 -10.56
C PHE A 49 -1.76 -7.04 -9.23
N VAL A 50 -2.28 -6.17 -8.38
CA VAL A 50 -2.80 -6.58 -7.07
C VAL A 50 -4.20 -7.14 -7.23
N LYS A 51 -4.41 -8.32 -6.72
CA LYS A 51 -5.70 -9.00 -6.81
C LYS A 51 -6.39 -9.01 -5.46
N VAL A 52 -7.71 -8.81 -5.47
CA VAL A 52 -8.51 -8.75 -4.25
C VAL A 52 -8.40 -10.03 -3.44
N TRP A 53 -8.37 -11.20 -4.10
CA TRP A 53 -8.26 -12.46 -3.38
C TRP A 53 -6.92 -12.59 -2.63
N GLU A 54 -5.86 -11.99 -3.16
CA GLU A 54 -4.56 -11.94 -2.48
C GLU A 54 -4.65 -11.10 -1.22
N LEU A 55 -5.30 -9.94 -1.31
CA LEU A 55 -5.50 -9.08 -0.15
C LEU A 55 -6.37 -9.75 0.91
N SER A 56 -7.41 -10.45 0.48
CA SER A 56 -8.28 -11.19 1.40
C SER A 56 -7.51 -12.29 2.13
N ALA A 57 -6.70 -13.04 1.41
CA ALA A 57 -5.88 -14.09 2.00
C ALA A 57 -4.87 -13.53 2.99
N LEU A 58 -4.23 -12.41 2.64
CA LEU A 58 -3.27 -11.76 3.52
C LEU A 58 -3.94 -11.19 4.77
N ALA A 59 -5.12 -10.60 4.63
CA ALA A 59 -5.85 -10.09 5.79
C ALA A 59 -6.16 -11.20 6.79
N GLN A 60 -6.56 -12.37 6.29
CA GLN A 60 -6.81 -13.53 7.14
C GLN A 60 -5.52 -14.06 7.78
N GLU A 61 -4.48 -14.19 6.99
CA GLU A 61 -3.20 -14.69 7.46
C GLU A 61 -2.59 -13.78 8.54
N LEU A 62 -2.70 -12.49 8.36
CA LEU A 62 -2.17 -11.50 9.30
C LEU A 62 -3.14 -11.20 10.45
N GLU A 63 -4.34 -11.76 10.41
CA GLU A 63 -5.41 -11.45 11.35
C GLU A 63 -5.68 -9.94 11.44
N ALA A 64 -5.69 -9.31 10.27
CA ALA A 64 -5.79 -7.86 10.15
C ALA A 64 -7.22 -7.41 9.93
N SER A 65 -7.59 -6.29 10.55
CA SER A 65 -8.87 -5.63 10.30
C SER A 65 -8.82 -4.74 9.07
N SER A 66 -7.64 -4.22 8.74
CA SER A 66 -7.42 -3.42 7.54
C SER A 66 -5.99 -3.62 7.04
N LEU A 67 -5.76 -3.21 5.80
CA LEU A 67 -4.46 -3.34 5.16
C LEU A 67 -3.99 -2.00 4.61
N VAL A 68 -2.69 -1.80 4.65
CA VAL A 68 -2.00 -0.73 3.92
C VAL A 68 -1.03 -1.40 2.96
N VAL A 69 -1.13 -1.05 1.69
CA VAL A 69 -0.23 -1.58 0.65
C VAL A 69 0.83 -0.53 0.35
N ALA A 70 2.08 -0.91 0.36
CA ALA A 70 3.17 -0.06 -0.08
C ALA A 70 3.76 -0.60 -1.36
N LEU A 71 3.89 0.25 -2.36
CA LEU A 71 4.43 -0.11 -3.66
C LEU A 71 5.79 0.56 -3.86
N PHE A 72 6.71 -0.19 -4.42
CA PHE A 72 8.05 0.29 -4.75
C PHE A 72 8.25 0.13 -6.26
N PRO A 73 7.62 0.99 -7.08
CA PRO A 73 7.73 0.83 -8.52
C PRO A 73 9.12 1.22 -9.02
N VAL A 74 9.54 0.57 -10.08
CA VAL A 74 10.80 0.88 -10.75
C VAL A 74 10.50 1.84 -11.88
N GLY A 75 11.19 2.97 -11.89
CA GLY A 75 11.02 3.99 -12.92
C GLY A 75 9.71 4.76 -12.80
N GLY A 76 9.37 5.48 -13.83
CA GLY A 76 8.15 6.26 -13.89
C GLY A 76 8.29 7.67 -13.34
N ALA A 77 7.18 8.39 -13.32
CA ALA A 77 7.13 9.75 -12.82
C ALA A 77 7.24 9.77 -11.29
N ASP A 78 7.76 10.87 -10.75
CA ASP A 78 7.89 11.01 -9.30
C ASP A 78 6.54 10.94 -8.59
N VAL A 79 5.55 11.65 -9.13
CA VAL A 79 4.21 11.72 -8.51
C VAL A 79 3.30 10.68 -9.17
N PRO A 80 2.51 9.92 -8.38
CA PRO A 80 1.54 9.00 -8.97
C PRO A 80 0.59 9.71 -9.93
N SER A 81 0.31 9.06 -11.07
CA SER A 81 -0.56 9.60 -12.09
C SER A 81 -2.03 9.49 -11.68
N ASP A 82 -2.90 10.25 -12.37
CA ASP A 82 -4.35 10.13 -12.18
C ASP A 82 -4.83 8.71 -12.45
N HIS A 83 -4.22 8.04 -13.39
CA HIS A 83 -4.54 6.65 -13.70
C HIS A 83 -4.23 5.72 -12.52
N GLU A 84 -3.09 5.93 -11.87
CA GLU A 84 -2.71 5.16 -10.69
C GLU A 84 -3.65 5.43 -9.53
N VAL A 85 -4.04 6.69 -9.33
CA VAL A 85 -5.00 7.06 -8.29
C VAL A 85 -6.37 6.43 -8.53
N SER A 86 -6.83 6.42 -9.78
CA SER A 86 -8.07 5.75 -10.16
C SER A 86 -8.01 4.26 -9.90
N ALA A 87 -6.89 3.64 -10.21
CA ALA A 87 -6.68 2.21 -9.95
C ALA A 87 -6.78 1.89 -8.47
N PHE A 88 -6.24 2.76 -7.62
CA PHE A 88 -6.36 2.61 -6.17
C PHE A 88 -7.82 2.70 -5.72
N THR A 89 -8.56 3.71 -6.20
CA THR A 89 -9.96 3.89 -5.84
C THR A 89 -10.80 2.67 -6.24
N ASP A 90 -10.56 2.16 -7.44
CA ASP A 90 -11.24 0.96 -7.93
C ASP A 90 -10.91 -0.26 -7.08
N LEU A 91 -9.63 -0.43 -6.73
CA LEU A 91 -9.20 -1.55 -5.89
C LEU A 91 -9.83 -1.48 -4.50
N CYS A 92 -9.94 -0.30 -3.91
CA CYS A 92 -10.60 -0.10 -2.62
C CYS A 92 -12.06 -0.54 -2.68
N ALA A 93 -12.77 -0.18 -3.74
CA ALA A 93 -14.17 -0.54 -3.91
C ALA A 93 -14.34 -2.05 -4.06
N ARG A 94 -13.48 -2.68 -4.85
CA ARG A 94 -13.52 -4.13 -5.05
C ARG A 94 -13.16 -4.88 -3.77
N ALA A 95 -12.17 -4.40 -3.03
CA ALA A 95 -11.77 -4.98 -1.77
C ALA A 95 -12.90 -4.88 -0.74
N HIS A 96 -13.57 -3.74 -0.68
CA HIS A 96 -14.69 -3.54 0.23
C HIS A 96 -15.81 -4.54 -0.03
N ARG A 97 -16.11 -4.83 -1.29
CA ARG A 97 -17.13 -5.85 -1.65
C ARG A 97 -16.73 -7.24 -1.18
N ALA A 98 -15.43 -7.50 -1.07
CA ALA A 98 -14.90 -8.76 -0.56
C ALA A 98 -14.66 -8.73 0.95
N GLN A 99 -15.17 -7.71 1.63
CA GLN A 99 -15.04 -7.53 3.07
C GLN A 99 -13.60 -7.31 3.54
N VAL A 100 -12.79 -6.70 2.68
CA VAL A 100 -11.42 -6.31 3.00
C VAL A 100 -11.36 -4.80 3.01
N VAL A 101 -10.86 -4.22 4.09
CA VAL A 101 -10.68 -2.78 4.19
C VAL A 101 -9.25 -2.45 3.77
N LEU A 102 -9.12 -1.77 2.64
CA LEU A 102 -7.84 -1.23 2.19
C LEU A 102 -7.77 0.22 2.64
N SER A 103 -6.98 0.47 3.70
CA SER A 103 -6.91 1.80 4.32
C SER A 103 -6.16 2.80 3.47
N ASP A 104 -5.07 2.39 2.85
CA ASP A 104 -4.26 3.26 2.02
C ASP A 104 -3.35 2.44 1.12
N CYS A 105 -2.81 3.11 0.14
CA CYS A 105 -1.70 2.61 -0.66
C CYS A 105 -0.63 3.67 -0.68
N LEU A 106 0.56 3.32 -0.25
CA LEU A 106 1.71 4.20 -0.24
C LEU A 106 2.59 3.88 -1.44
N VAL A 107 2.95 4.89 -2.19
CA VAL A 107 3.89 4.75 -3.30
C VAL A 107 5.21 5.35 -2.86
N VAL A 108 6.26 4.53 -2.85
CA VAL A 108 7.59 4.94 -2.37
C VAL A 108 8.55 5.00 -3.56
N ARG A 109 9.09 6.18 -3.82
CA ARG A 109 10.10 6.40 -4.85
C ARG A 109 11.23 7.21 -4.27
N GLY A 110 12.38 6.55 -4.08
CA GLY A 110 13.52 7.17 -3.44
C GLY A 110 13.18 7.59 -2.03
N ARG A 111 13.31 8.88 -1.75
CA ARG A 111 13.03 9.43 -0.43
C ARG A 111 11.61 9.94 -0.28
N ARG A 112 10.80 9.84 -1.33
CA ARG A 112 9.44 10.37 -1.34
C ARG A 112 8.42 9.26 -1.18
N THR A 113 7.38 9.55 -0.43
CA THR A 113 6.25 8.65 -0.23
C THR A 113 4.97 9.42 -0.44
N TRP A 114 4.09 8.88 -1.27
CA TRP A 114 2.77 9.46 -1.52
C TRP A 114 1.70 8.53 -0.99
N SER A 115 0.71 9.13 -0.32
CA SER A 115 -0.51 8.43 0.07
C SER A 115 -1.52 8.56 -1.05
N MET A 116 -1.92 7.43 -1.63
CA MET A 116 -2.92 7.43 -2.70
C MET A 116 -4.28 7.90 -2.18
N ARG A 117 -4.58 7.63 -0.92
CA ARG A 117 -5.80 8.11 -0.29
C ARG A 117 -5.84 9.62 -0.21
N GLU A 118 -4.75 10.25 0.17
CA GLU A 118 -4.65 11.70 0.20
C GLU A 118 -4.75 12.30 -1.19
N LEU A 119 -4.09 11.70 -2.17
CA LEU A 119 -4.16 12.15 -3.56
C LEU A 119 -5.57 12.01 -4.12
N SER A 120 -6.25 10.93 -3.81
CA SER A 120 -7.62 10.70 -4.22
C SER A 120 -8.57 11.76 -3.64
N ALA A 121 -8.40 12.09 -2.37
CA ALA A 121 -9.20 13.12 -1.72
C ALA A 121 -8.97 14.49 -2.35
N THR A 122 -7.72 14.81 -2.67
CA THR A 122 -7.37 16.06 -3.32
C THR A 122 -7.99 16.16 -4.72
N ASN A 123 -7.94 15.08 -5.49
CA ASN A 123 -8.51 15.06 -6.84
C ASN A 123 -10.04 15.16 -6.84
N LEU A 124 -10.68 14.57 -5.83
CA LEU A 124 -12.14 14.65 -5.69
C LEU A 124 -12.63 16.00 -5.21
N GLY A 125 -11.76 16.79 -4.68
CA GLY A 125 -12.17 17.96 -4.00
C GLY A 125 -12.18 19.10 -4.77
N LEU A 126 -11.89 18.87 -5.73
CA LEU A 126 -12.44 20.00 -5.51
C LEU A 126 -11.66 21.13 -5.22
#